data_664a7a19280837ee7bb500719248b9ea
#
_entry.id   664a7a19280837ee7bb500719248b9ea
#
_cell.length_a   1.000
_cell.length_b   1.000
_cell.length_c   1.000
_cell.angle_alpha   90.00
_cell.angle_beta   90.00
_cell.angle_gamma   90.00
#
_symmetry.space_group_name_H-M   'P 1'
#
loop_
_entity.id
_entity.type
_entity.pdbx_description
1 polymer ?
#
loop_
_entity_poly.entity_id
_entity_poly.type
_entity_poly.pdbx_seq_one_letter_code
_entity_poly.pdbx_strand_id
1 'polypeptide(L)'
;IPVVAIDDPAGAVDLARALQRGGIHAIEVTLRTERAIEAVANIKKTCPDMCMGVGTVLTPDDVKSAVDAGADFLVSPGVSPKLEAALLASGILALPGTASPTEALSRYEAGFEMVKLFPAEAVGGAALLKAMYSPMPKVQFMPTGGVRISNMMDYYSLPNVFAVGGTWIAKQSDINNGHWDVIEANARQAMAVIE
;
A
#
# COMPACT_ATOMS: atom_id res chain seq x y z
N ILE A 1 0.16 -2.39 -6.17
CA ILE A 1 0.04 -1.04 -5.59
C ILE A 1 1.44 -0.45 -5.44
N PRO A 2 1.80 0.67 -6.13
CA PRO A 2 3.03 1.42 -5.88
C PRO A 2 3.03 2.01 -4.46
N VAL A 3 4.14 1.77 -3.73
CA VAL A 3 4.38 2.32 -2.40
C VAL A 3 5.46 3.39 -2.52
N VAL A 4 5.11 4.64 -2.32
CA VAL A 4 5.95 5.78 -2.68
C VAL A 4 6.22 6.71 -1.49
N ALA A 5 7.37 7.40 -1.55
CA ALA A 5 7.67 8.57 -0.73
C ALA A 5 7.83 9.78 -1.66
N ILE A 6 7.14 10.86 -1.37
CA ILE A 6 7.11 12.07 -2.20
C ILE A 6 7.71 13.21 -1.39
N ASP A 7 8.87 13.70 -1.80
CA ASP A 7 9.55 14.81 -1.12
C ASP A 7 8.96 16.17 -1.55
N ASP A 8 8.70 16.34 -2.85
CA ASP A 8 8.08 17.55 -3.40
C ASP A 8 6.67 17.24 -3.94
N PRO A 9 5.60 17.77 -3.31
CA PRO A 9 4.22 17.60 -3.78
C PRO A 9 3.93 18.17 -5.17
N ALA A 10 4.78 19.01 -5.73
CA ALA A 10 4.59 19.56 -7.07
C ALA A 10 4.56 18.45 -8.14
N GLY A 11 5.36 17.38 -7.98
CA GLY A 11 5.38 16.24 -8.89
C GLY A 11 4.30 15.17 -8.63
N ALA A 12 3.52 15.29 -7.55
CA ALA A 12 2.60 14.25 -7.12
C ALA A 12 1.50 13.93 -8.15
N VAL A 13 0.97 14.95 -8.82
CA VAL A 13 -0.08 14.79 -9.84
C VAL A 13 0.48 14.12 -11.10
N ASP A 14 1.69 14.46 -11.50
CA ASP A 14 2.33 13.87 -12.70
C ASP A 14 2.70 12.40 -12.44
N LEU A 15 3.12 12.07 -11.22
CA LEU A 15 3.28 10.69 -10.75
C LEU A 15 1.97 9.89 -10.90
N ALA A 16 0.88 10.41 -10.35
CA ALA A 16 -0.43 9.74 -10.42
C ALA A 16 -0.87 9.51 -11.86
N ARG A 17 -0.72 10.51 -12.73
CA ARG A 17 -1.01 10.40 -14.17
C ARG A 17 -0.13 9.39 -14.90
N ALA A 18 1.16 9.33 -14.57
CA ALA A 18 2.09 8.34 -15.15
C ALA A 18 1.66 6.92 -14.78
N LEU A 19 1.29 6.68 -13.52
CA LEU A 19 0.76 5.40 -13.06
C LEU A 19 -0.55 5.02 -13.78
N GLN A 20 -1.49 5.95 -13.91
CA GLN A 20 -2.76 5.73 -14.63
C GLN A 20 -2.53 5.39 -16.10
N ARG A 21 -1.65 6.09 -16.81
CA ARG A 21 -1.28 5.75 -18.19
C ARG A 21 -0.64 4.37 -18.32
N GLY A 22 0.05 3.92 -17.24
CA GLY A 22 0.59 2.57 -17.12
C GLY A 22 -0.42 1.51 -16.69
N GLY A 23 -1.72 1.87 -16.49
CA GLY A 23 -2.79 0.94 -16.10
C GLY A 23 -2.94 0.74 -14.60
N ILE A 24 -2.24 1.50 -13.75
CA ILE A 24 -2.35 1.40 -12.28
C ILE A 24 -3.20 2.55 -11.75
N HIS A 25 -4.31 2.22 -11.09
CA HIS A 25 -5.29 3.17 -10.56
C HIS A 25 -5.34 3.21 -9.02
N ALA A 26 -4.31 2.66 -8.34
CA ALA A 26 -4.16 2.73 -6.89
C ALA A 26 -2.72 3.08 -6.53
N ILE A 27 -2.52 3.87 -5.49
CA ILE A 27 -1.20 4.29 -4.99
C ILE A 27 -1.20 4.36 -3.46
N GLU A 28 -0.11 3.96 -2.81
CA GLU A 28 0.13 4.16 -1.38
C GLU A 28 1.21 5.26 -1.21
N VAL A 29 0.80 6.47 -0.81
CA VAL A 29 1.73 7.55 -0.43
C VAL A 29 2.06 7.42 1.05
N THR A 30 3.35 7.26 1.37
CA THR A 30 3.79 7.01 2.75
C THR A 30 4.10 8.30 3.50
N LEU A 31 3.73 8.36 4.80
CA LEU A 31 4.02 9.48 5.70
C LEU A 31 5.49 9.50 6.16
N ARG A 32 6.42 9.18 5.25
CA ARG A 32 7.87 9.21 5.51
C ARG A 32 8.52 10.56 5.15
N THR A 33 7.75 11.47 4.57
CA THR A 33 8.18 12.82 4.21
C THR A 33 7.25 13.85 4.83
N GLU A 34 7.75 15.03 5.15
CA GLU A 34 6.99 16.09 5.84
C GLU A 34 5.78 16.58 5.03
N ARG A 35 5.88 16.55 3.70
CA ARG A 35 4.85 17.07 2.80
C ARG A 35 3.97 15.98 2.15
N ALA A 36 4.00 14.76 2.69
CA ALA A 36 3.23 13.63 2.13
C ALA A 36 1.72 13.92 2.09
N ILE A 37 1.15 14.50 3.14
CA ILE A 37 -0.29 14.83 3.21
C ILE A 37 -0.69 15.86 2.15
N GLU A 38 0.16 16.84 1.85
CA GLU A 38 -0.08 17.80 0.77
C GLU A 38 -0.08 17.10 -0.60
N ALA A 39 0.84 16.17 -0.82
CA ALA A 39 0.87 15.36 -2.04
C ALA A 39 -0.41 14.53 -2.21
N VAL A 40 -0.89 13.89 -1.14
CA VAL A 40 -2.17 13.15 -1.13
C VAL A 40 -3.34 14.06 -1.54
N ALA A 41 -3.48 15.23 -0.91
CA ALA A 41 -4.54 16.18 -1.21
C ALA A 41 -4.49 16.68 -2.66
N ASN A 42 -3.28 16.94 -3.20
CA ASN A 42 -3.09 17.37 -4.59
C ASN A 42 -3.51 16.30 -5.59
N ILE A 43 -3.13 15.03 -5.35
CA ILE A 43 -3.53 13.91 -6.20
C ILE A 43 -5.05 13.73 -6.13
N LYS A 44 -5.61 13.66 -4.93
CA LYS A 44 -7.05 13.42 -4.75
C LYS A 44 -7.92 14.47 -5.42
N LYS A 45 -7.51 15.73 -5.35
CA LYS A 45 -8.20 16.85 -6.00
C LYS A 45 -8.14 16.78 -7.53
N THR A 46 -7.01 16.32 -8.10
CA THR A 46 -6.73 16.44 -9.54
C THR A 46 -6.95 15.13 -10.30
N CYS A 47 -6.79 14.00 -9.63
CA CYS A 47 -6.97 12.65 -10.17
C CYS A 47 -8.00 11.89 -9.33
N PRO A 48 -9.29 12.24 -9.36
CA PRO A 48 -10.33 11.67 -8.48
C PRO A 48 -10.52 10.15 -8.66
N ASP A 49 -10.16 9.62 -9.84
CA ASP A 49 -10.24 8.19 -10.16
C ASP A 49 -9.04 7.38 -9.62
N MET A 50 -8.05 8.04 -9.00
CA MET A 50 -6.96 7.36 -8.32
C MET A 50 -7.41 6.90 -6.94
N CYS A 51 -7.39 5.60 -6.68
CA CYS A 51 -7.59 5.04 -5.35
C CYS A 51 -6.38 5.38 -4.47
N MET A 52 -6.58 6.30 -3.51
CA MET A 52 -5.53 6.94 -2.73
C MET A 52 -5.35 6.27 -1.39
N GLY A 53 -4.25 5.54 -1.21
CA GLY A 53 -3.80 5.03 0.07
C GLY A 53 -2.81 5.95 0.77
N VAL A 54 -2.91 6.03 2.08
CA VAL A 54 -1.90 6.65 2.94
C VAL A 54 -1.22 5.58 3.77
N GLY A 55 0.09 5.42 3.57
CA GLY A 55 0.92 4.42 4.24
C GLY A 55 1.82 5.01 5.31
N THR A 56 2.42 4.12 6.11
CA THR A 56 3.24 4.50 7.28
C THR A 56 2.45 5.30 8.32
N VAL A 57 1.16 4.96 8.45
CA VAL A 57 0.30 5.51 9.51
C VAL A 57 0.72 4.88 10.84
N LEU A 58 1.15 5.71 11.80
CA LEU A 58 1.72 5.27 13.08
C LEU A 58 0.95 5.76 14.29
N THR A 59 0.17 6.83 14.13
CA THR A 59 -0.54 7.49 15.22
C THR A 59 -2.01 7.77 14.87
N PRO A 60 -2.89 8.00 15.85
CA PRO A 60 -4.25 8.50 15.60
C PRO A 60 -4.29 9.83 14.84
N ASP A 61 -3.30 10.71 15.05
CA ASP A 61 -3.23 11.99 14.34
C ASP A 61 -2.90 11.79 12.86
N ASP A 62 -2.07 10.77 12.53
CA ASP A 62 -1.83 10.38 11.13
C ASP A 62 -3.12 9.88 10.48
N VAL A 63 -3.91 9.07 11.19
CA VAL A 63 -5.21 8.59 10.71
C VAL A 63 -6.11 9.77 10.36
N LYS A 64 -6.24 10.72 11.30
CA LYS A 64 -7.06 11.92 11.10
C LYS A 64 -6.57 12.73 9.90
N SER A 65 -5.27 13.01 9.83
CA SER A 65 -4.68 13.80 8.75
C SER A 65 -4.87 13.14 7.37
N ALA A 66 -4.74 11.82 7.30
CA ALA A 66 -4.96 11.06 6.06
C ALA A 66 -6.43 11.10 5.61
N VAL A 67 -7.37 10.91 6.54
CA VAL A 67 -8.81 11.00 6.23
C VAL A 67 -9.19 12.41 5.78
N ASP A 68 -8.72 13.43 6.48
CA ASP A 68 -8.98 14.84 6.13
C ASP A 68 -8.41 15.20 4.75
N ALA A 69 -7.30 14.57 4.32
CA ALA A 69 -6.71 14.74 3.00
C ALA A 69 -7.43 13.96 1.89
N GLY A 70 -8.42 13.13 2.23
CA GLY A 70 -9.23 12.38 1.28
C GLY A 70 -8.67 10.98 0.94
N ALA A 71 -7.95 10.34 1.86
CA ALA A 71 -7.52 8.96 1.68
C ALA A 71 -8.72 8.01 1.50
N ASP A 72 -8.61 7.06 0.56
CA ASP A 72 -9.58 5.99 0.37
C ASP A 72 -9.26 4.77 1.24
N PHE A 73 -7.96 4.56 1.57
CA PHE A 73 -7.53 3.51 2.48
C PHE A 73 -6.27 3.90 3.27
N LEU A 74 -6.09 3.25 4.41
CA LEU A 74 -4.97 3.48 5.33
C LEU A 74 -4.11 2.21 5.44
N VAL A 75 -2.80 2.39 5.56
CA VAL A 75 -1.85 1.29 5.71
C VAL A 75 -0.86 1.59 6.83
N SER A 76 -0.70 0.67 7.77
CA SER A 76 0.32 0.77 8.82
C SER A 76 1.36 -0.35 8.71
N PRO A 77 2.61 -0.13 9.12
CA PRO A 77 3.63 -1.20 9.13
C PRO A 77 3.45 -2.21 10.26
N GLY A 78 2.71 -1.86 11.27
CA GLY A 78 2.34 -2.61 12.44
C GLY A 78 1.28 -1.83 13.20
N VAL A 79 0.73 -2.36 14.30
CA VAL A 79 -0.37 -1.71 14.99
C VAL A 79 -0.26 -1.85 16.51
N SER A 80 -0.46 -0.75 17.21
CA SER A 80 -0.68 -0.71 18.67
C SER A 80 -2.19 -0.68 18.97
N PRO A 81 -2.62 -1.03 20.19
CA PRO A 81 -4.04 -0.94 20.55
C PRO A 81 -4.65 0.46 20.32
N LYS A 82 -3.86 1.52 20.54
CA LYS A 82 -4.30 2.90 20.33
C LYS A 82 -4.49 3.21 18.83
N LEU A 83 -3.56 2.76 17.99
CA LEU A 83 -3.66 2.91 16.54
C LEU A 83 -4.80 2.07 15.97
N GLU A 84 -4.97 0.84 16.46
CA GLU A 84 -6.07 -0.05 16.07
C GLU A 84 -7.44 0.60 16.26
N ALA A 85 -7.67 1.15 17.45
CA ALA A 85 -8.91 1.86 17.74
C ALA A 85 -9.16 3.03 16.78
N ALA A 86 -8.11 3.80 16.42
CA ALA A 86 -8.21 4.90 15.48
C ALA A 86 -8.48 4.42 14.05
N LEU A 87 -7.82 3.34 13.60
CA LEU A 87 -8.05 2.75 12.27
C LEU A 87 -9.49 2.24 12.14
N LEU A 88 -10.03 1.54 13.15
CA LEU A 88 -11.43 1.08 13.17
C LEU A 88 -12.43 2.24 13.19
N ALA A 89 -12.13 3.31 13.90
CA ALA A 89 -12.97 4.50 13.99
C ALA A 89 -12.91 5.41 12.74
N SER A 90 -11.95 5.20 11.84
CA SER A 90 -11.72 6.07 10.66
C SER A 90 -12.87 6.05 9.65
N GLY A 91 -13.64 4.96 9.60
CA GLY A 91 -14.74 4.77 8.65
C GLY A 91 -14.30 4.44 7.22
N ILE A 92 -13.01 4.30 6.95
CA ILE A 92 -12.45 3.88 5.65
C ILE A 92 -11.66 2.59 5.78
N LEU A 93 -11.37 1.94 4.65
CA LEU A 93 -10.58 0.70 4.62
C LEU A 93 -9.23 0.91 5.30
N ALA A 94 -8.86 0.00 6.20
CA ALA A 94 -7.55 0.01 6.83
C ALA A 94 -6.86 -1.36 6.73
N LEU A 95 -5.58 -1.34 6.39
CA LEU A 95 -4.70 -2.49 6.22
C LEU A 95 -3.61 -2.48 7.32
N PRO A 96 -3.92 -2.97 8.53
CA PRO A 96 -2.94 -3.03 9.61
C PRO A 96 -1.82 -4.03 9.28
N GLY A 97 -0.56 -3.65 9.57
CA GLY A 97 0.61 -4.49 9.36
C GLY A 97 0.66 -5.68 10.30
N THR A 98 1.00 -6.85 9.76
CA THR A 98 1.18 -8.12 10.47
C THR A 98 2.45 -8.81 9.96
N ALA A 99 3.11 -9.59 10.83
CA ALA A 99 4.32 -10.33 10.49
C ALA A 99 4.23 -11.83 10.89
N SER A 100 3.12 -12.24 11.48
CA SER A 100 2.92 -13.61 11.98
C SER A 100 1.45 -14.04 11.91
N PRO A 101 1.18 -15.37 11.96
CA PRO A 101 -0.19 -15.89 12.06
C PRO A 101 -0.96 -15.37 13.28
N THR A 102 -0.29 -15.22 14.43
CA THR A 102 -0.92 -14.69 15.65
C THR A 102 -1.37 -13.25 15.49
N GLU A 103 -0.54 -12.41 14.86
CA GLU A 103 -0.92 -11.03 14.59
C GLU A 103 -2.06 -10.94 13.58
N ALA A 104 -2.03 -11.75 12.51
CA ALA A 104 -3.10 -11.79 11.53
C ALA A 104 -4.44 -12.22 12.14
N LEU A 105 -4.43 -13.27 12.99
CA LEU A 105 -5.61 -13.72 13.73
C LEU A 105 -6.15 -12.61 14.66
N SER A 106 -5.27 -11.97 15.41
CA SER A 106 -5.65 -10.86 16.30
C SER A 106 -6.30 -9.70 15.53
N ARG A 107 -5.80 -9.37 14.33
CA ARG A 107 -6.41 -8.32 13.48
C ARG A 107 -7.76 -8.76 12.94
N TYR A 108 -7.87 -10.03 12.53
CA TYR A 108 -9.15 -10.58 12.07
C TYR A 108 -10.22 -10.54 13.17
N GLU A 109 -9.87 -10.94 14.40
CA GLU A 109 -10.77 -10.86 15.57
C GLU A 109 -11.19 -9.41 15.90
N ALA A 110 -10.31 -8.44 15.66
CA ALA A 110 -10.61 -7.01 15.79
C ALA A 110 -11.52 -6.45 14.68
N GLY A 111 -11.76 -7.22 13.59
CA GLY A 111 -12.65 -6.85 12.49
C GLY A 111 -11.95 -6.47 11.17
N PHE A 112 -10.64 -6.67 11.06
CA PHE A 112 -9.90 -6.44 9.80
C PHE A 112 -9.85 -7.72 8.96
N GLU A 113 -10.59 -7.80 7.88
CA GLU A 113 -10.52 -8.91 6.94
C GLU A 113 -9.33 -8.79 5.98
N MET A 114 -8.83 -7.58 5.76
CA MET A 114 -7.68 -7.26 4.93
C MET A 114 -6.55 -6.71 5.78
N VAL A 115 -5.35 -7.28 5.62
CA VAL A 115 -4.16 -6.89 6.38
C VAL A 115 -2.94 -6.77 5.48
N LYS A 116 -1.95 -6.00 5.92
CA LYS A 116 -0.63 -5.95 5.26
C LYS A 116 0.27 -7.02 5.86
N LEU A 117 0.94 -7.83 5.03
CA LEU A 117 2.10 -8.62 5.47
C LEU A 117 3.37 -7.78 5.30
N PHE A 118 4.06 -7.44 6.41
CA PHE A 118 5.24 -6.59 6.38
C PHE A 118 6.25 -6.94 7.49
N PRO A 119 7.54 -6.98 7.20
CA PRO A 119 8.18 -6.95 5.87
C PRO A 119 8.13 -8.33 5.19
N ALA A 120 7.38 -8.48 4.08
CA ALA A 120 6.94 -9.76 3.53
C ALA A 120 8.06 -10.78 3.31
N GLU A 121 9.11 -10.45 2.56
CA GLU A 121 10.21 -11.39 2.28
C GLU A 121 10.96 -11.80 3.57
N ALA A 122 11.16 -10.87 4.50
CA ALA A 122 11.92 -11.14 5.72
C ALA A 122 11.20 -12.06 6.71
N VAL A 123 9.86 -12.13 6.65
CA VAL A 123 9.04 -12.95 7.57
C VAL A 123 8.57 -14.28 6.98
N GLY A 124 9.06 -14.63 5.78
CA GLY A 124 8.77 -15.93 5.17
C GLY A 124 8.07 -15.88 3.81
N GLY A 125 7.76 -14.68 3.32
CA GLY A 125 7.34 -14.45 1.94
C GLY A 125 6.06 -15.18 1.53
N ALA A 126 6.00 -15.56 0.27
CA ALA A 126 4.89 -16.29 -0.31
C ALA A 126 4.65 -17.67 0.35
N ALA A 127 5.71 -18.31 0.85
CA ALA A 127 5.59 -19.59 1.55
C ALA A 127 4.80 -19.46 2.86
N LEU A 128 5.00 -18.38 3.62
CA LEU A 128 4.21 -18.08 4.81
C LEU A 128 2.74 -17.88 4.47
N LEU A 129 2.43 -17.05 3.48
CA LEU A 129 1.05 -16.79 3.05
C LEU A 129 0.33 -18.05 2.56
N LYS A 130 1.03 -18.89 1.80
CA LYS A 130 0.52 -20.18 1.37
C LYS A 130 0.17 -21.10 2.55
N ALA A 131 1.03 -21.13 3.57
CA ALA A 131 0.78 -21.93 4.78
C ALA A 131 -0.39 -21.38 5.62
N MET A 132 -0.60 -20.06 5.62
CA MET A 132 -1.68 -19.40 6.35
C MET A 132 -3.05 -19.56 5.67
N TYR A 133 -3.12 -19.85 4.39
CA TYR A 133 -4.39 -19.90 3.64
C TYR A 133 -5.36 -20.95 4.21
N SER A 134 -4.90 -22.18 4.42
CA SER A 134 -5.78 -23.25 4.90
C SER A 134 -6.41 -22.98 6.28
N PRO A 135 -5.64 -22.57 7.31
CA PRO A 135 -6.21 -22.26 8.63
C PRO A 135 -6.95 -20.91 8.72
N MET A 136 -6.68 -19.97 7.83
CA MET A 136 -7.27 -18.61 7.87
C MET A 136 -7.76 -18.15 6.48
N PRO A 137 -8.72 -18.88 5.85
CA PRO A 137 -9.11 -18.66 4.45
C PRO A 137 -9.85 -17.33 4.22
N LYS A 138 -10.30 -16.65 5.29
CA LYS A 138 -11.04 -15.39 5.21
C LYS A 138 -10.13 -14.16 5.32
N VAL A 139 -8.88 -14.34 5.78
CA VAL A 139 -7.93 -13.22 5.89
C VAL A 139 -7.27 -12.99 4.54
N GLN A 140 -7.36 -11.75 4.06
CA GLN A 140 -6.76 -11.31 2.80
C GLN A 140 -5.52 -10.47 3.07
N PHE A 141 -4.47 -10.67 2.27
CA PHE A 141 -3.17 -10.05 2.50
C PHE A 141 -2.74 -9.14 1.36
N MET A 142 -2.06 -8.03 1.73
CA MET A 142 -1.24 -7.22 0.84
C MET A 142 0.23 -7.34 1.27
N PRO A 143 0.99 -8.30 0.72
CA PRO A 143 2.42 -8.42 1.00
C PRO A 143 3.17 -7.20 0.49
N THR A 144 4.04 -6.65 1.33
CA THR A 144 4.89 -5.49 1.06
C THR A 144 6.25 -5.67 1.72
N GLY A 145 7.31 -5.22 1.06
CA GLY A 145 8.68 -5.36 1.55
C GLY A 145 9.42 -6.55 0.93
N GLY A 146 10.32 -6.23 -0.01
CA GLY A 146 11.06 -7.19 -0.80
C GLY A 146 10.34 -7.72 -2.04
N VAL A 147 9.08 -7.33 -2.28
CA VAL A 147 8.36 -7.65 -3.50
C VAL A 147 8.97 -6.87 -4.68
N ARG A 148 9.18 -7.57 -5.80
CA ARG A 148 9.76 -7.07 -7.06
C ARG A 148 9.03 -7.70 -8.23
N ILE A 149 9.24 -7.19 -9.42
CA ILE A 149 8.66 -7.75 -10.65
C ILE A 149 8.99 -9.25 -10.82
N SER A 150 10.17 -9.68 -10.38
CA SER A 150 10.64 -11.07 -10.52
C SER A 150 9.97 -12.07 -9.58
N ASN A 151 9.38 -11.64 -8.46
CA ASN A 151 8.74 -12.50 -7.47
C ASN A 151 7.27 -12.13 -7.18
N MET A 152 6.72 -11.09 -7.84
CA MET A 152 5.36 -10.65 -7.52
C MET A 152 4.31 -11.73 -7.81
N MET A 153 4.51 -12.57 -8.82
CA MET A 153 3.58 -13.65 -9.16
C MET A 153 3.59 -14.79 -8.15
N ASP A 154 4.70 -15.00 -7.42
CA ASP A 154 4.73 -15.95 -6.30
C ASP A 154 3.74 -15.57 -5.21
N TYR A 155 3.47 -14.27 -5.08
CA TYR A 155 2.47 -13.72 -4.16
C TYR A 155 1.09 -13.59 -4.79
N TYR A 156 1.01 -12.91 -5.95
CA TYR A 156 -0.27 -12.52 -6.55
C TYR A 156 -1.12 -13.69 -6.98
N SER A 157 -0.51 -14.85 -7.29
CA SER A 157 -1.22 -16.09 -7.60
C SER A 157 -1.86 -16.79 -6.39
N LEU A 158 -1.57 -16.34 -5.16
CA LEU A 158 -2.13 -16.96 -3.96
C LEU A 158 -3.57 -16.47 -3.71
N PRO A 159 -4.50 -17.38 -3.36
CA PRO A 159 -5.92 -17.03 -3.22
C PRO A 159 -6.24 -16.11 -2.04
N ASN A 160 -5.32 -15.97 -1.09
CA ASN A 160 -5.41 -15.04 0.04
C ASN A 160 -4.60 -13.76 -0.16
N VAL A 161 -4.21 -13.43 -1.39
CA VAL A 161 -3.53 -12.19 -1.75
C VAL A 161 -4.41 -11.40 -2.70
N PHE A 162 -4.90 -10.24 -2.27
CA PHE A 162 -5.75 -9.37 -3.10
C PHE A 162 -4.96 -8.31 -3.87
N ALA A 163 -3.77 -7.95 -3.37
CA ALA A 163 -2.87 -7.00 -3.99
C ALA A 163 -1.43 -7.22 -3.50
N VAL A 164 -0.45 -6.68 -4.22
CA VAL A 164 0.96 -6.65 -3.80
C VAL A 164 1.45 -5.21 -3.73
N GLY A 165 2.19 -4.86 -2.67
CA GLY A 165 2.78 -3.54 -2.49
C GLY A 165 4.26 -3.54 -2.90
N GLY A 166 4.67 -2.60 -3.77
CA GLY A 166 6.05 -2.54 -4.23
C GLY A 166 6.57 -1.12 -4.46
N THR A 167 7.84 -0.90 -4.12
CA THR A 167 8.51 0.39 -4.32
C THR A 167 9.23 0.49 -5.67
N TRP A 168 9.37 -0.64 -6.40
CA TRP A 168 10.14 -0.70 -7.65
C TRP A 168 9.45 0.02 -8.82
N ILE A 169 8.11 0.16 -8.78
CA ILE A 169 7.31 0.76 -9.85
C ILE A 169 7.63 2.24 -9.98
N ALA A 170 7.71 2.95 -8.83
CA ALA A 170 8.01 4.37 -8.77
C ALA A 170 9.04 4.61 -7.67
N LYS A 171 10.31 4.51 -8.01
CA LYS A 171 11.41 4.78 -7.07
C LYS A 171 11.44 6.26 -6.73
N GLN A 172 11.81 6.59 -5.49
CA GLN A 172 11.92 7.97 -5.03
C GLN A 172 12.87 8.80 -5.92
N SER A 173 13.97 8.20 -6.40
CA SER A 173 14.88 8.86 -7.34
C SER A 173 14.21 9.23 -8.67
N ASP A 174 13.33 8.38 -9.20
CA ASP A 174 12.63 8.65 -10.45
C ASP A 174 11.56 9.74 -10.25
N ILE A 175 10.87 9.72 -9.10
CA ILE A 175 9.90 10.76 -8.72
C ILE A 175 10.61 12.12 -8.60
N ASN A 176 11.72 12.18 -7.86
CA ASN A 176 12.47 13.42 -7.61
C ASN A 176 13.09 14.02 -8.87
N ASN A 177 13.39 13.19 -9.87
CA ASN A 177 13.95 13.63 -11.16
C ASN A 177 12.89 13.80 -12.27
N GLY A 178 11.60 13.57 -11.97
CA GLY A 178 10.52 13.70 -12.96
C GLY A 178 10.58 12.66 -14.09
N HIS A 179 11.12 11.47 -13.83
CA HIS A 179 11.23 10.40 -14.82
C HIS A 179 9.87 9.67 -15.00
N TRP A 180 8.84 10.42 -15.40
CA TRP A 180 7.46 9.93 -15.51
C TRP A 180 7.29 8.84 -16.55
N ASP A 181 8.03 8.86 -17.63
CA ASP A 181 8.07 7.83 -18.67
C ASP A 181 8.63 6.49 -18.15
N VAL A 182 9.63 6.52 -17.29
CA VAL A 182 10.17 5.33 -16.62
C VAL A 182 9.12 4.72 -15.69
N ILE A 183 8.43 5.57 -14.91
CA ILE A 183 7.38 5.13 -14.00
C ILE A 183 6.19 4.52 -14.76
N GLU A 184 5.76 5.15 -15.85
CA GLU A 184 4.72 4.62 -16.74
C GLU A 184 5.12 3.26 -17.34
N ALA A 185 6.37 3.12 -17.82
CA ALA A 185 6.87 1.86 -18.37
C ALA A 185 6.90 0.74 -17.31
N ASN A 186 7.37 1.05 -16.08
CA ASN A 186 7.37 0.10 -14.97
C ASN A 186 5.95 -0.33 -14.60
N ALA A 187 4.99 0.60 -14.60
CA ALA A 187 3.59 0.31 -14.34
C ALA A 187 3.00 -0.61 -15.39
N ARG A 188 3.22 -0.33 -16.70
CA ARG A 188 2.80 -1.21 -17.82
C ARG A 188 3.39 -2.61 -17.69
N GLN A 189 4.68 -2.70 -17.36
CA GLN A 189 5.34 -3.99 -17.16
C GLN A 189 4.72 -4.78 -16.00
N ALA A 190 4.40 -4.11 -14.89
CA ALA A 190 3.75 -4.76 -13.75
C ALA A 190 2.35 -5.26 -14.10
N MET A 191 1.56 -4.48 -14.87
CA MET A 191 0.21 -4.89 -15.30
C MET A 191 0.27 -6.05 -16.29
N ALA A 192 1.17 -6.03 -17.26
CA ALA A 192 1.31 -7.10 -18.26
C ALA A 192 1.70 -8.48 -17.66
N VAL A 193 2.19 -8.52 -16.43
CA VAL A 193 2.53 -9.79 -15.74
C VAL A 193 1.31 -10.40 -15.05
N ILE A 194 0.27 -9.60 -14.73
CA ILE A 194 -0.93 -10.06 -14.02
C ILE A 194 -2.14 -10.29 -14.94
N GLU A 195 -2.06 -9.87 -16.21
CA GLU A 195 -3.03 -10.16 -17.26
C GLU A 195 -2.81 -11.57 -17.85
#